data_eecd54b4e142821bbef6164fb64aa864
#
_entry.id   eecd54b4e142821bbef6164fb64aa864
#
_cell.length_a   1.000
_cell.length_b   1.000
_cell.length_c   1.000
_cell.angle_alpha   90.00
_cell.angle_beta   90.00
_cell.angle_gamma   90.00
#
_symmetry.space_group_name_H-M   'P 1'
#
loop_
_entity.id
_entity.type
_entity.pdbx_description
1 polymer ?
#
loop_
_entity_poly.entity_id
_entity_poly.type
_entity_poly.pdbx_seq_one_letter_code
_entity_poly.pdbx_strand_id
1 'polypeptide(L)'
;AVLAHAIGADFSYQIYKHTLFQPYSDHIAQNSSEVIATVSTKTDQVVGQTLLPVLAIFSSFIMLSVILLLLIAIHPTMTISAMAGFAFIYSILVMNTKKKLHLNSHKISQNTSKMVKFLQEGLGGIRDILIDGTQATYSRAFKTVDGARRRGLANNQIMAQSPRYGVEALGIVLIALLALSLSGTETGLTGALPMIGALALGAQRMLPMLQHIYGSLSRIRGSQGILQDSLTLLERPLPKYAEKLTSDTILFQKVIQLNNLWFRYQKNTSWVLSKINLKIPKGSIIGFIGTTGSGKSTLLDIIMALLHPSKGSIEVDGVEINANNYRGWQSHIAHIPQTIYLS
;
A
#
# COMPACT_ATOMS: atom_id res chain seq x y z
N ALA A 1 18.22 0.45 9.17
CA ALA A 1 17.07 -0.38 9.56
C ALA A 1 16.14 0.38 10.50
N VAL A 2 16.61 0.85 11.67
CA VAL A 2 15.79 1.55 12.69
C VAL A 2 14.98 2.71 12.07
N LEU A 3 15.64 3.59 11.30
CA LEU A 3 14.99 4.72 10.64
C LEU A 3 13.85 4.27 9.70
N ALA A 4 14.07 3.21 8.90
CA ALA A 4 13.06 2.74 7.96
C ALA A 4 11.82 2.18 8.67
N HIS A 5 11.99 1.49 9.79
CA HIS A 5 10.88 0.98 10.60
C HIS A 5 10.17 2.10 11.36
N ALA A 6 10.89 3.13 11.84
CA ALA A 6 10.27 4.32 12.44
C ALA A 6 9.38 5.06 11.41
N ILE A 7 9.90 5.31 10.19
CA ILE A 7 9.12 5.87 9.09
C ILE A 7 7.90 4.98 8.76
N GLY A 8 8.09 3.64 8.79
CA GLY A 8 7.02 2.68 8.56
C GLY A 8 5.89 2.77 9.60
N ALA A 9 6.25 2.94 10.87
CA ALA A 9 5.29 3.11 11.96
C ALA A 9 4.47 4.41 11.79
N ASP A 10 5.14 5.52 11.48
CA ASP A 10 4.48 6.80 11.21
C ASP A 10 3.59 6.71 9.97
N PHE A 11 4.06 6.04 8.91
CA PHE A 11 3.31 5.83 7.67
C PHE A 11 2.03 5.03 7.92
N SER A 12 2.13 3.92 8.65
CA SER A 12 0.99 3.08 9.05
C SER A 12 -0.01 3.87 9.90
N TYR A 13 0.48 4.61 10.90
CA TYR A 13 -0.35 5.47 11.73
C TYR A 13 -1.09 6.54 10.92
N GLN A 14 -0.40 7.22 10.01
CA GLN A 14 -1.03 8.25 9.18
C GLN A 14 -2.09 7.65 8.25
N ILE A 15 -1.84 6.52 7.59
CA ILE A 15 -2.84 5.85 6.76
C ILE A 15 -4.07 5.48 7.60
N TYR A 16 -3.87 4.91 8.77
CA TYR A 16 -4.96 4.54 9.68
C TYR A 16 -5.76 5.76 10.14
N LYS A 17 -5.05 6.83 10.56
CA LYS A 17 -5.66 8.10 10.93
C LYS A 17 -6.47 8.69 9.76
N HIS A 18 -5.87 8.83 8.56
CA HIS A 18 -6.57 9.33 7.39
C HIS A 18 -7.82 8.51 7.07
N THR A 19 -7.75 7.19 7.22
CA THR A 19 -8.89 6.30 7.01
C THR A 19 -9.99 6.54 8.04
N LEU A 20 -9.68 6.58 9.34
CA LEU A 20 -10.68 6.75 10.40
C LEU A 20 -11.44 8.08 10.31
N PHE A 21 -10.79 9.13 9.83
CA PHE A 21 -11.40 10.45 9.72
C PHE A 21 -12.18 10.67 8.41
N GLN A 22 -12.21 9.69 7.47
CA GLN A 22 -13.03 9.81 6.26
C GLN A 22 -14.53 9.82 6.61
N PRO A 23 -15.36 10.48 5.79
CA PRO A 23 -16.81 10.42 5.92
C PRO A 23 -17.34 8.97 5.85
N TYR A 24 -18.43 8.70 6.53
CA TYR A 24 -19.06 7.37 6.55
C TYR A 24 -19.46 6.87 5.16
N SER A 25 -19.85 7.78 4.26
CA SER A 25 -20.10 7.47 2.83
C SER A 25 -18.92 6.79 2.16
N ASP A 26 -17.70 7.20 2.48
CA ASP A 26 -16.48 6.65 1.89
C ASP A 26 -16.16 5.27 2.47
N HIS A 27 -16.47 5.06 3.77
CA HIS A 27 -16.34 3.75 4.40
C HIS A 27 -17.31 2.71 3.80
N ILE A 28 -18.56 3.10 3.50
CA ILE A 28 -19.53 2.21 2.84
C ILE A 28 -19.10 1.88 1.40
N ALA A 29 -18.53 2.86 0.68
CA ALA A 29 -18.12 2.69 -0.70
C ALA A 29 -16.83 1.86 -0.84
N GLN A 30 -16.04 1.70 0.23
CA GLN A 30 -14.76 1.00 0.23
C GLN A 30 -14.90 -0.44 0.69
N ASN A 31 -13.99 -1.27 0.17
CA ASN A 31 -13.83 -2.63 0.68
C ASN A 31 -12.93 -2.59 1.94
N SER A 32 -13.50 -2.88 3.10
CA SER A 32 -12.78 -2.92 4.38
C SER A 32 -11.55 -3.84 4.36
N SER A 33 -11.61 -4.95 3.58
CA SER A 33 -10.48 -5.86 3.40
C SER A 33 -9.28 -5.19 2.74
N GLU A 34 -9.52 -4.25 1.81
CA GLU A 34 -8.46 -3.51 1.14
C GLU A 34 -7.77 -2.54 2.09
N VAL A 35 -8.56 -1.84 2.89
CA VAL A 35 -8.05 -0.93 3.93
C VAL A 35 -7.21 -1.68 4.96
N ILE A 36 -7.73 -2.79 5.50
CA ILE A 36 -7.02 -3.62 6.47
C ILE A 36 -5.72 -4.18 5.86
N ALA A 37 -5.78 -4.70 4.63
CA ALA A 37 -4.59 -5.18 3.95
C ALA A 37 -3.55 -4.08 3.77
N THR A 38 -3.99 -2.85 3.50
CA THR A 38 -3.07 -1.72 3.26
C THR A 38 -2.44 -1.25 4.57
N VAL A 39 -3.22 -1.05 5.62
CA VAL A 39 -2.70 -0.59 6.92
C VAL A 39 -1.74 -1.61 7.53
N SER A 40 -2.02 -2.90 7.40
CA SER A 40 -1.20 -3.98 7.99
C SER A 40 -0.12 -4.48 7.02
N THR A 41 -0.52 -5.38 6.12
CA THR A 41 0.42 -6.16 5.29
C THR A 41 1.13 -5.33 4.22
N LYS A 42 0.42 -4.39 3.57
CA LYS A 42 1.01 -3.62 2.48
C LYS A 42 2.01 -2.59 3.01
N THR A 43 1.74 -1.96 4.17
CA THR A 43 2.68 -1.02 4.80
C THR A 43 3.99 -1.72 5.17
N ASP A 44 3.96 -2.91 5.76
CA ASP A 44 5.17 -3.69 6.04
C ASP A 44 5.95 -4.00 4.76
N GLN A 45 5.24 -4.32 3.67
CA GLN A 45 5.88 -4.54 2.37
C GLN A 45 6.48 -3.26 1.78
N VAL A 46 5.89 -2.08 2.01
CA VAL A 46 6.48 -0.79 1.62
C VAL A 46 7.78 -0.55 2.36
N VAL A 47 7.85 -0.81 3.67
CA VAL A 47 9.09 -0.72 4.44
C VAL A 47 10.15 -1.67 3.89
N GLY A 48 9.82 -2.95 3.75
CA GLY A 48 10.78 -4.00 3.36
C GLY A 48 11.18 -3.97 1.88
N GLN A 49 10.29 -3.55 0.99
CA GLN A 49 10.51 -3.63 -0.46
C GLN A 49 10.73 -2.26 -1.12
N THR A 50 10.53 -1.16 -0.39
CA THR A 50 10.75 0.20 -0.91
C THR A 50 11.73 0.97 -0.04
N LEU A 51 11.44 1.21 1.24
CA LEU A 51 12.26 2.07 2.10
C LEU A 51 13.65 1.48 2.37
N LEU A 52 13.72 0.22 2.81
CA LEU A 52 15.01 -0.44 3.04
C LEU A 52 15.85 -0.56 1.76
N PRO A 53 15.30 -0.95 0.59
CA PRO A 53 16.04 -0.93 -0.66
C PRO A 53 16.54 0.44 -1.09
N VAL A 54 15.79 1.53 -0.87
CA VAL A 54 16.25 2.90 -1.16
C VAL A 54 17.48 3.23 -0.34
N LEU A 55 17.48 2.95 0.98
CA LEU A 55 18.65 3.16 1.84
C LEU A 55 19.83 2.28 1.44
N ALA A 56 19.57 1.03 1.01
CA ALA A 56 20.59 0.12 0.52
C ALA A 56 21.25 0.62 -0.78
N ILE A 57 20.46 1.20 -1.72
CA ILE A 57 21.00 1.83 -2.92
C ILE A 57 21.94 2.97 -2.55
N PHE A 58 21.50 3.85 -1.62
CA PHE A 58 22.30 5.00 -1.20
C PHE A 58 23.64 4.58 -0.59
N SER A 59 23.63 3.63 0.34
CA SER A 59 24.86 3.12 0.95
C SER A 59 25.77 2.40 -0.05
N SER A 60 25.19 1.59 -0.94
CA SER A 60 25.95 0.88 -1.99
C SER A 60 26.55 1.86 -3.01
N PHE A 61 25.84 2.95 -3.33
CA PHE A 61 26.34 3.97 -4.23
C PHE A 61 27.56 4.70 -3.66
N ILE A 62 27.50 5.09 -2.38
CA ILE A 62 28.66 5.73 -1.71
C ILE A 62 29.87 4.81 -1.73
N MET A 63 29.68 3.54 -1.34
CA MET A 63 30.78 2.57 -1.28
C MET A 63 31.36 2.28 -2.69
N LEU A 64 30.48 2.15 -3.69
CA LEU A 64 30.88 1.97 -5.09
C LEU A 64 31.71 3.17 -5.58
N SER A 65 31.28 4.40 -5.27
CA SER A 65 31.99 5.62 -5.67
C SER A 65 33.40 5.68 -5.10
N VAL A 66 33.59 5.32 -3.82
CA VAL A 66 34.90 5.28 -3.17
C VAL A 66 35.82 4.26 -3.86
N ILE A 67 35.32 3.05 -4.11
CA ILE A 67 36.10 1.99 -4.78
C ILE A 67 36.47 2.42 -6.21
N LEU A 68 35.53 3.03 -6.95
CA LEU A 68 35.78 3.51 -8.30
C LEU A 68 36.82 4.62 -8.34
N LEU A 69 36.78 5.58 -7.43
CA LEU A 69 37.79 6.64 -7.32
C LEU A 69 39.19 6.07 -7.10
N LEU A 70 39.31 5.06 -6.21
CA LEU A 70 40.59 4.38 -5.98
C LEU A 70 41.08 3.64 -7.22
N LEU A 71 40.20 2.90 -7.92
CA LEU A 71 40.58 2.17 -9.12
C LEU A 71 40.93 3.10 -10.31
N ILE A 72 40.24 4.22 -10.46
CA ILE A 72 40.55 5.24 -11.46
C ILE A 72 41.91 5.87 -11.17
N ALA A 73 42.29 6.10 -9.92
CA ALA A 73 43.61 6.62 -9.54
C ALA A 73 44.75 5.64 -9.87
N ILE A 74 44.46 4.32 -9.86
CA ILE A 74 45.46 3.28 -10.22
C ILE A 74 45.56 3.12 -11.76
N HIS A 75 44.42 2.94 -12.43
CA HIS A 75 44.41 2.70 -13.90
C HIS A 75 43.09 3.20 -14.54
N PRO A 76 43.02 4.46 -15.00
CA PRO A 76 41.78 5.09 -15.45
C PRO A 76 41.13 4.39 -16.67
N THR A 77 41.93 4.05 -17.69
CA THR A 77 41.40 3.47 -18.94
C THR A 77 40.71 2.12 -18.72
N MET A 78 41.34 1.23 -17.96
CA MET A 78 40.76 -0.09 -17.67
C MET A 78 39.55 -0.02 -16.73
N THR A 79 39.60 0.84 -15.75
CA THR A 79 38.46 1.05 -14.85
C THR A 79 37.25 1.56 -15.61
N ILE A 80 37.43 2.55 -16.50
CA ILE A 80 36.34 3.11 -17.31
C ILE A 80 35.76 2.06 -18.28
N SER A 81 36.62 1.25 -18.94
CA SER A 81 36.13 0.20 -19.83
C SER A 81 35.34 -0.89 -19.11
N ALA A 82 35.82 -1.32 -17.92
CA ALA A 82 35.10 -2.27 -17.08
C ALA A 82 33.74 -1.71 -16.59
N MET A 83 33.73 -0.45 -16.16
CA MET A 83 32.49 0.24 -15.76
C MET A 83 31.50 0.28 -16.92
N ALA A 84 31.91 0.66 -18.12
CA ALA A 84 31.05 0.71 -19.31
C ALA A 84 30.44 -0.67 -19.59
N GLY A 85 31.23 -1.74 -19.53
CA GLY A 85 30.78 -3.11 -19.70
C GLY A 85 29.72 -3.53 -18.69
N PHE A 86 29.96 -3.29 -17.39
CA PHE A 86 28.98 -3.60 -16.35
C PHE A 86 27.71 -2.74 -16.48
N ALA A 87 27.85 -1.45 -16.73
CA ALA A 87 26.72 -0.54 -16.92
C ALA A 87 25.84 -0.99 -18.10
N PHE A 88 26.43 -1.43 -19.19
CA PHE A 88 25.72 -1.95 -20.36
C PHE A 88 24.92 -3.22 -20.01
N ILE A 89 25.55 -4.20 -19.37
CA ILE A 89 24.92 -5.47 -18.96
C ILE A 89 23.74 -5.18 -18.02
N TYR A 90 23.94 -4.37 -16.98
CA TYR A 90 22.88 -4.05 -16.03
C TYR A 90 21.74 -3.23 -16.65
N SER A 91 22.04 -2.36 -17.61
CA SER A 91 21.02 -1.62 -18.36
C SER A 91 20.08 -2.55 -19.12
N ILE A 92 20.64 -3.53 -19.85
CA ILE A 92 19.84 -4.54 -20.56
C ILE A 92 18.97 -5.35 -19.58
N LEU A 93 19.52 -5.79 -18.46
CA LEU A 93 18.78 -6.54 -17.43
C LEU A 93 17.62 -5.73 -16.86
N VAL A 94 17.87 -4.46 -16.53
CA VAL A 94 16.84 -3.54 -16.02
C VAL A 94 15.72 -3.31 -17.03
N MET A 95 16.07 -3.10 -18.30
CA MET A 95 15.07 -2.88 -19.37
C MET A 95 14.17 -4.12 -19.55
N ASN A 96 14.77 -5.32 -19.60
CA ASN A 96 14.02 -6.56 -19.82
C ASN A 96 13.12 -6.97 -18.65
N THR A 97 13.50 -6.62 -17.43
CA THR A 97 12.73 -7.01 -16.22
C THR A 97 11.70 -5.98 -15.80
N LYS A 98 11.85 -4.70 -16.17
CA LYS A 98 10.98 -3.59 -15.75
C LYS A 98 9.49 -3.87 -15.94
N LYS A 99 9.07 -4.27 -17.15
CA LYS A 99 7.65 -4.52 -17.48
C LYS A 99 7.08 -5.70 -16.70
N LYS A 100 7.84 -6.78 -16.54
CA LYS A 100 7.42 -7.98 -15.81
C LYS A 100 7.23 -7.69 -14.32
N LEU A 101 8.17 -6.96 -13.71
CA LEU A 101 8.10 -6.56 -12.30
C LEU A 101 6.89 -5.65 -12.03
N HIS A 102 6.61 -4.70 -12.90
CA HIS A 102 5.46 -3.81 -12.77
C HIS A 102 4.13 -4.59 -12.82
N LEU A 103 3.95 -5.48 -13.81
CA LEU A 103 2.75 -6.30 -13.92
C LEU A 103 2.58 -7.24 -12.71
N ASN A 104 3.66 -7.83 -12.23
CA ASN A 104 3.62 -8.68 -11.03
C ASN A 104 3.24 -7.89 -9.78
N SER A 105 3.72 -6.65 -9.63
CA SER A 105 3.43 -5.84 -8.43
C SER A 105 1.93 -5.59 -8.26
N HIS A 106 1.23 -5.26 -9.35
CA HIS A 106 -0.22 -5.10 -9.32
C HIS A 106 -0.97 -6.40 -8.97
N LYS A 107 -0.54 -7.53 -9.54
CA LYS A 107 -1.11 -8.86 -9.21
C LYS A 107 -0.89 -9.22 -7.74
N ILE A 108 0.30 -8.95 -7.21
CA ILE A 108 0.61 -9.19 -5.79
C ILE A 108 -0.29 -8.34 -4.91
N SER A 109 -0.44 -7.05 -5.21
CA SER A 109 -1.29 -6.13 -4.44
C SER A 109 -2.76 -6.59 -4.44
N GLN A 110 -3.34 -6.89 -5.61
CA GLN A 110 -4.71 -7.38 -5.72
C GLN A 110 -4.93 -8.69 -4.96
N ASN A 111 -4.00 -9.65 -5.09
CA ASN A 111 -4.11 -10.91 -4.38
C ASN A 111 -3.91 -10.75 -2.87
N THR A 112 -3.14 -9.77 -2.41
CA THR A 112 -3.03 -9.45 -0.98
C THR A 112 -4.37 -8.97 -0.43
N SER A 113 -5.06 -8.06 -1.11
CA SER A 113 -6.40 -7.61 -0.71
C SER A 113 -7.43 -8.74 -0.73
N LYS A 114 -7.42 -9.58 -1.79
CA LYS A 114 -8.30 -10.76 -1.89
C LYS A 114 -8.05 -11.78 -0.78
N MET A 115 -6.78 -12.00 -0.41
CA MET A 115 -6.41 -12.90 0.68
C MET A 115 -7.02 -12.42 2.00
N VAL A 116 -6.89 -11.13 2.32
CA VAL A 116 -7.49 -10.54 3.53
C VAL A 116 -9.02 -10.64 3.48
N LYS A 117 -9.63 -10.41 2.32
CA LYS A 117 -11.08 -10.58 2.11
C LYS A 117 -11.53 -12.00 2.48
N PHE A 118 -10.87 -13.03 1.96
CA PHE A 118 -11.22 -14.42 2.29
C PHE A 118 -11.03 -14.75 3.76
N LEU A 119 -10.03 -14.17 4.42
CA LEU A 119 -9.84 -14.34 5.87
C LEU A 119 -11.00 -13.69 6.65
N GLN A 120 -11.39 -12.46 6.28
CA GLN A 120 -12.49 -11.76 6.95
C GLN A 120 -13.84 -12.45 6.73
N GLU A 121 -14.15 -12.84 5.50
CA GLU A 121 -15.39 -13.56 5.16
C GLU A 121 -15.43 -14.95 5.82
N GLY A 122 -14.31 -15.67 5.78
CA GLY A 122 -14.23 -17.01 6.37
C GLY A 122 -14.31 -17.04 7.89
N LEU A 123 -13.61 -16.11 8.56
CA LEU A 123 -13.62 -16.04 10.03
C LEU A 123 -14.82 -15.26 10.57
N GLY A 124 -15.24 -14.21 9.86
CA GLY A 124 -16.43 -13.43 10.24
C GLY A 124 -17.74 -14.19 10.07
N GLY A 125 -17.84 -15.03 9.04
CA GLY A 125 -18.98 -15.92 8.78
C GLY A 125 -18.78 -17.36 9.26
N ILE A 126 -17.90 -17.60 10.23
CA ILE A 126 -17.50 -18.96 10.64
C ILE A 126 -18.68 -19.85 11.05
N ARG A 127 -19.70 -19.27 11.68
CA ARG A 127 -20.90 -20.00 12.09
C ARG A 127 -21.64 -20.60 10.89
N ASP A 128 -21.85 -19.80 9.85
CA ASP A 128 -22.57 -20.21 8.65
C ASP A 128 -21.74 -21.23 7.85
N ILE A 129 -20.43 -21.01 7.75
CA ILE A 129 -19.48 -21.92 7.11
C ILE A 129 -19.48 -23.30 7.78
N LEU A 130 -19.56 -23.33 9.12
CA LEU A 130 -19.62 -24.58 9.89
C LEU A 130 -20.96 -25.29 9.71
N ILE A 131 -22.07 -24.56 9.70
CA ILE A 131 -23.42 -25.11 9.52
C ILE A 131 -23.57 -25.66 8.09
N ASP A 132 -23.12 -24.91 7.08
CA ASP A 132 -23.24 -25.30 5.66
C ASP A 132 -22.18 -26.30 5.20
N GLY A 133 -21.19 -26.63 6.03
CA GLY A 133 -20.10 -27.55 5.68
C GLY A 133 -19.19 -27.05 4.55
N THR A 134 -19.09 -25.73 4.35
CA THR A 134 -18.39 -25.13 3.20
C THR A 134 -16.91 -24.81 3.44
N GLN A 135 -16.29 -25.31 4.55
CA GLN A 135 -14.88 -25.07 4.93
C GLN A 135 -13.91 -25.42 3.81
N ALA A 136 -14.14 -26.54 3.11
CA ALA A 136 -13.29 -26.98 2.00
C ALA A 136 -13.32 -26.00 0.82
N THR A 137 -14.41 -25.33 0.58
CA THR A 137 -14.56 -24.34 -0.50
C THR A 137 -13.78 -23.05 -0.16
N TYR A 138 -13.95 -22.52 1.05
CA TYR A 138 -13.22 -21.33 1.52
C TYR A 138 -11.72 -21.57 1.58
N SER A 139 -11.28 -22.73 2.12
CA SER A 139 -9.85 -23.07 2.20
C SER A 139 -9.22 -23.24 0.82
N ARG A 140 -9.92 -23.82 -0.17
CA ARG A 140 -9.45 -23.91 -1.57
C ARG A 140 -9.34 -22.55 -2.23
N ALA A 141 -10.33 -21.68 -2.05
CA ALA A 141 -10.30 -20.31 -2.57
C ALA A 141 -9.13 -19.52 -1.98
N PHE A 142 -8.92 -19.57 -0.67
CA PHE A 142 -7.77 -18.98 -0.01
C PHE A 142 -6.44 -19.51 -0.57
N LYS A 143 -6.27 -20.83 -0.67
CA LYS A 143 -5.07 -21.48 -1.21
C LYS A 143 -4.75 -21.02 -2.63
N THR A 144 -5.77 -20.84 -3.47
CA THR A 144 -5.60 -20.38 -4.85
C THR A 144 -5.05 -18.95 -4.90
N VAL A 145 -5.63 -18.05 -4.10
CA VAL A 145 -5.23 -16.62 -4.06
C VAL A 145 -3.87 -16.45 -3.41
N ASP A 146 -3.63 -17.09 -2.25
CA ASP A 146 -2.31 -17.00 -1.58
C ASP A 146 -1.22 -17.64 -2.42
N GLY A 147 -1.50 -18.77 -3.08
CA GLY A 147 -0.59 -19.42 -4.01
C GLY A 147 -0.22 -18.52 -5.20
N ALA A 148 -1.18 -17.76 -5.77
CA ALA A 148 -0.90 -16.80 -6.83
C ALA A 148 -0.05 -15.63 -6.34
N ARG A 149 -0.34 -15.10 -5.14
CA ARG A 149 0.45 -14.05 -4.46
C ARG A 149 1.89 -14.51 -4.24
N ARG A 150 2.08 -15.68 -3.64
CA ARG A 150 3.42 -16.26 -3.35
C ARG A 150 4.22 -16.51 -4.61
N ARG A 151 3.60 -17.02 -5.68
CA ARG A 151 4.27 -17.16 -6.99
C ARG A 151 4.73 -15.82 -7.55
N GLY A 152 3.91 -14.78 -7.43
CA GLY A 152 4.31 -13.43 -7.81
C GLY A 152 5.54 -12.93 -7.04
N LEU A 153 5.54 -13.11 -5.71
CA LEU A 153 6.67 -12.75 -4.84
C LEU A 153 7.94 -13.54 -5.21
N ALA A 154 7.82 -14.86 -5.40
CA ALA A 154 8.94 -15.71 -5.81
C ALA A 154 9.51 -15.29 -7.16
N ASN A 155 8.66 -15.00 -8.16
CA ASN A 155 9.09 -14.51 -9.46
C ASN A 155 9.84 -13.17 -9.34
N ASN A 156 9.36 -12.24 -8.52
CA ASN A 156 10.06 -10.98 -8.28
C ASN A 156 11.43 -11.22 -7.62
N GLN A 157 11.51 -12.15 -6.66
CA GLN A 157 12.76 -12.51 -5.99
C GLN A 157 13.76 -13.15 -6.96
N ILE A 158 13.29 -14.09 -7.82
CA ILE A 158 14.13 -14.70 -8.85
C ILE A 158 14.65 -13.64 -9.80
N MET A 159 13.79 -12.73 -10.30
CA MET A 159 14.21 -11.65 -11.21
C MET A 159 15.20 -10.68 -10.56
N ALA A 160 15.13 -10.49 -9.24
CA ALA A 160 16.07 -9.64 -8.51
C ALA A 160 17.43 -10.30 -8.27
N GLN A 161 17.50 -11.63 -8.13
CA GLN A 161 18.70 -12.37 -7.72
C GLN A 161 19.38 -13.13 -8.87
N SER A 162 18.62 -13.64 -9.86
CA SER A 162 19.16 -14.48 -10.93
C SER A 162 20.27 -13.84 -11.78
N PRO A 163 20.31 -12.52 -12.02
CA PRO A 163 21.39 -11.91 -12.79
C PRO A 163 22.78 -12.04 -12.12
N ARG A 164 22.80 -12.28 -10.82
CA ARG A 164 24.04 -12.40 -10.05
C ARG A 164 25.01 -13.38 -10.68
N TYR A 165 24.56 -14.61 -10.91
CA TYR A 165 25.43 -15.69 -11.40
C TYR A 165 25.97 -15.41 -12.80
N GLY A 166 25.13 -14.83 -13.69
CA GLY A 166 25.57 -14.44 -15.03
C GLY A 166 26.60 -13.32 -15.02
N VAL A 167 26.38 -12.32 -14.17
CA VAL A 167 27.32 -11.17 -14.05
C VAL A 167 28.64 -11.61 -13.39
N GLU A 168 28.62 -12.49 -12.41
CA GLU A 168 29.82 -13.06 -11.80
C GLU A 168 30.64 -13.86 -12.82
N ALA A 169 30.00 -14.73 -13.61
CA ALA A 169 30.68 -15.48 -14.68
C ALA A 169 31.29 -14.55 -15.73
N LEU A 170 30.56 -13.54 -16.20
CA LEU A 170 31.05 -12.54 -17.14
C LEU A 170 32.21 -11.72 -16.57
N GLY A 171 32.15 -11.38 -15.28
CA GLY A 171 33.23 -10.69 -14.57
C GLY A 171 34.54 -11.49 -14.56
N ILE A 172 34.47 -12.80 -14.28
CA ILE A 172 35.62 -13.70 -14.32
C ILE A 172 36.21 -13.78 -15.74
N VAL A 173 35.35 -13.94 -16.76
CA VAL A 173 35.76 -13.96 -18.17
C VAL A 173 36.46 -12.65 -18.57
N LEU A 174 35.92 -11.51 -18.14
CA LEU A 174 36.47 -10.19 -18.45
C LEU A 174 37.87 -10.00 -17.80
N ILE A 175 38.02 -10.43 -16.53
CA ILE A 175 39.35 -10.42 -15.86
C ILE A 175 40.34 -11.33 -16.58
N ALA A 176 39.94 -12.52 -17.03
CA ALA A 176 40.78 -13.44 -17.77
C ALA A 176 41.23 -12.85 -19.11
N LEU A 177 40.30 -12.22 -19.83
CA LEU A 177 40.64 -11.53 -21.12
C LEU A 177 41.59 -10.35 -20.92
N LEU A 178 41.40 -9.56 -19.84
CA LEU A 178 42.33 -8.50 -19.50
C LEU A 178 43.73 -9.05 -19.14
N ALA A 179 43.79 -10.14 -18.37
CA ALA A 179 45.05 -10.79 -18.07
C ALA A 179 45.81 -11.29 -19.31
N LEU A 180 45.06 -11.90 -20.28
CA LEU A 180 45.62 -12.31 -21.58
C LEU A 180 46.12 -11.13 -22.41
N SER A 181 45.38 -10.02 -22.44
CA SER A 181 45.79 -8.82 -23.19
C SER A 181 47.07 -8.20 -22.64
N LEU A 182 47.24 -8.25 -21.31
CA LEU A 182 48.41 -7.71 -20.61
C LEU A 182 49.63 -8.63 -20.70
N SER A 183 49.42 -9.94 -20.87
CA SER A 183 50.57 -10.89 -21.02
C SER A 183 51.35 -10.69 -22.30
N GLY A 184 50.76 -10.04 -23.33
CA GLY A 184 51.44 -9.70 -24.59
C GLY A 184 52.21 -8.36 -24.57
N THR A 185 52.27 -7.65 -23.44
CA THR A 185 53.00 -6.38 -23.33
C THR A 185 54.46 -6.59 -22.92
N GLU A 186 55.35 -5.63 -23.25
CA GLU A 186 56.81 -5.71 -22.97
C GLU A 186 57.14 -5.91 -21.50
N THR A 187 56.26 -5.56 -20.57
CA THR A 187 56.48 -5.74 -19.14
C THR A 187 56.24 -7.18 -18.66
N GLY A 188 55.70 -8.03 -19.48
CA GLY A 188 55.43 -9.44 -19.17
C GLY A 188 54.44 -9.65 -17.99
N LEU A 189 54.21 -10.91 -17.65
CA LEU A 189 53.29 -11.32 -16.55
C LEU A 189 53.70 -10.80 -15.19
N THR A 190 55.00 -10.68 -14.91
CA THR A 190 55.53 -10.24 -13.59
C THR A 190 55.21 -8.78 -13.30
N GLY A 191 55.24 -7.91 -14.31
CA GLY A 191 54.87 -6.49 -14.13
C GLY A 191 53.33 -6.27 -14.07
N ALA A 192 52.55 -7.16 -14.72
CA ALA A 192 51.09 -7.07 -14.76
C ALA A 192 50.42 -7.67 -13.50
N LEU A 193 51.06 -8.56 -12.74
CA LEU A 193 50.49 -9.25 -11.57
C LEU A 193 49.92 -8.32 -10.49
N PRO A 194 50.58 -7.24 -10.03
CA PRO A 194 49.99 -6.33 -9.06
C PRO A 194 48.73 -5.63 -9.55
N MET A 195 48.71 -5.28 -10.82
CA MET A 195 47.59 -4.59 -11.49
C MET A 195 46.41 -5.52 -11.68
N ILE A 196 46.62 -6.76 -12.14
CA ILE A 196 45.55 -7.78 -12.26
C ILE A 196 44.98 -8.08 -10.85
N GLY A 197 45.85 -8.17 -9.84
CA GLY A 197 45.44 -8.36 -8.43
C GLY A 197 44.58 -7.21 -7.92
N ALA A 198 44.95 -5.96 -8.18
CA ALA A 198 44.17 -4.80 -7.78
C ALA A 198 42.81 -4.75 -8.50
N LEU A 199 42.76 -5.04 -9.80
CA LEU A 199 41.52 -5.11 -10.57
C LEU A 199 40.62 -6.26 -10.09
N ALA A 200 41.19 -7.44 -9.82
CA ALA A 200 40.44 -8.59 -9.34
C ALA A 200 39.82 -8.31 -7.95
N LEU A 201 40.59 -7.74 -7.03
CA LEU A 201 40.13 -7.32 -5.68
C LEU A 201 39.05 -6.21 -5.81
N GLY A 202 39.28 -5.25 -6.69
CA GLY A 202 38.30 -4.20 -6.98
C GLY A 202 36.99 -4.78 -7.53
N ALA A 203 37.05 -5.65 -8.52
CA ALA A 203 35.87 -6.31 -9.09
C ALA A 203 35.14 -7.17 -8.04
N GLN A 204 35.88 -7.92 -7.22
CA GLN A 204 35.31 -8.72 -6.14
C GLN A 204 34.54 -7.87 -5.13
N ARG A 205 34.94 -6.62 -4.90
CA ARG A 205 34.24 -5.69 -4.01
C ARG A 205 33.11 -4.95 -4.71
N MET A 206 33.25 -4.61 -5.98
CA MET A 206 32.25 -3.86 -6.76
C MET A 206 31.03 -4.71 -7.15
N LEU A 207 31.25 -5.98 -7.54
CA LEU A 207 30.17 -6.87 -7.96
C LEU A 207 29.01 -6.98 -6.96
N PRO A 208 29.26 -7.23 -5.64
CA PRO A 208 28.17 -7.24 -4.66
C PRO A 208 27.43 -5.91 -4.57
N MET A 209 28.11 -4.75 -4.69
CA MET A 209 27.48 -3.44 -4.64
C MET A 209 26.53 -3.23 -5.84
N LEU A 210 26.97 -3.57 -7.03
CA LEU A 210 26.15 -3.52 -8.25
C LEU A 210 24.94 -4.46 -8.14
N GLN A 211 25.13 -5.66 -7.58
CA GLN A 211 24.05 -6.62 -7.34
C GLN A 211 23.05 -6.09 -6.32
N HIS A 212 23.52 -5.45 -5.24
CA HIS A 212 22.65 -4.82 -4.24
C HIS A 212 21.84 -3.68 -4.84
N ILE A 213 22.44 -2.83 -5.69
CA ILE A 213 21.73 -1.75 -6.40
C ILE A 213 20.67 -2.34 -7.33
N TYR A 214 21.04 -3.31 -8.17
CA TYR A 214 20.08 -3.95 -9.10
C TYR A 214 18.94 -4.65 -8.36
N GLY A 215 19.27 -5.46 -7.35
CA GLY A 215 18.28 -6.17 -6.53
C GLY A 215 17.33 -5.21 -5.80
N SER A 216 17.85 -4.09 -5.30
CA SER A 216 17.06 -3.04 -4.65
C SER A 216 16.14 -2.32 -5.64
N LEU A 217 16.63 -1.94 -6.82
CA LEU A 217 15.80 -1.37 -7.90
C LEU A 217 14.70 -2.34 -8.34
N SER A 218 15.02 -3.64 -8.43
CA SER A 218 14.04 -4.67 -8.79
C SER A 218 12.96 -4.83 -7.72
N ARG A 219 13.32 -4.79 -6.43
CA ARG A 219 12.36 -4.82 -5.32
C ARG A 219 11.44 -3.61 -5.32
N ILE A 220 11.99 -2.40 -5.46
CA ILE A 220 11.21 -1.15 -5.52
C ILE A 220 10.20 -1.23 -6.69
N ARG A 221 10.62 -1.66 -7.87
CA ARG A 221 9.73 -1.82 -9.02
C ARG A 221 8.68 -2.91 -8.82
N GLY A 222 9.08 -4.00 -8.18
CA GLY A 222 8.19 -5.10 -7.84
C GLY A 222 7.17 -4.78 -6.75
N SER A 223 7.32 -3.67 -6.03
CA SER A 223 6.40 -3.19 -4.98
C SER A 223 5.60 -1.95 -5.37
N GLN A 224 5.76 -1.40 -6.59
CA GLN A 224 5.10 -0.16 -7.01
C GLN A 224 3.58 -0.17 -6.83
N GLY A 225 2.91 -1.28 -7.15
CA GLY A 225 1.46 -1.38 -6.97
C GLY A 225 1.04 -1.29 -5.50
N ILE A 226 1.83 -1.90 -4.62
CA ILE A 226 1.60 -1.87 -3.17
C ILE A 226 1.83 -0.46 -2.61
N LEU A 227 2.90 0.20 -3.04
CA LEU A 227 3.20 1.57 -2.66
C LEU A 227 2.09 2.52 -3.13
N GLN A 228 1.62 2.37 -4.37
CA GLN A 228 0.56 3.22 -4.92
C GLN A 228 -0.76 3.07 -4.17
N ASP A 229 -1.16 1.85 -3.82
CA ASP A 229 -2.35 1.63 -3.00
C ASP A 229 -2.24 2.32 -1.64
N SER A 230 -1.06 2.22 -0.99
CA SER A 230 -0.81 2.85 0.30
C SER A 230 -0.80 4.39 0.21
N LEU A 231 -0.20 4.96 -0.84
CA LEU A 231 -0.20 6.40 -1.09
C LEU A 231 -1.60 6.92 -1.39
N THR A 232 -2.41 6.18 -2.14
CA THR A 232 -3.80 6.56 -2.44
C THR A 232 -4.64 6.75 -1.18
N LEU A 233 -4.41 5.95 -0.14
CA LEU A 233 -5.09 6.14 1.16
C LEU A 233 -4.51 7.32 1.95
N LEU A 234 -3.21 7.54 1.89
CA LEU A 234 -2.54 8.64 2.58
C LEU A 234 -2.86 10.01 1.98
N GLU A 235 -2.99 10.10 0.65
CA GLU A 235 -3.27 11.34 -0.08
C GLU A 235 -4.71 11.82 0.06
N ARG A 236 -5.58 11.04 0.69
CA ARG A 236 -6.96 11.48 0.94
C ARG A 236 -6.95 12.70 1.85
N PRO A 237 -7.68 13.75 1.48
CA PRO A 237 -7.73 14.95 2.30
C PRO A 237 -8.34 14.62 3.67
N LEU A 238 -7.68 15.05 4.73
CA LEU A 238 -8.29 15.04 6.06
C LEU A 238 -9.42 16.08 6.08
N PRO A 239 -10.62 15.71 6.51
CA PRO A 239 -11.70 16.67 6.69
C PRO A 239 -11.31 17.74 7.71
N LYS A 240 -11.77 18.97 7.51
CA LYS A 240 -11.45 20.12 8.40
C LYS A 240 -11.76 19.86 9.88
N TYR A 241 -12.73 19.00 10.17
CA TYR A 241 -13.08 18.62 11.54
C TYR A 241 -12.07 17.68 12.21
N ALA A 242 -11.18 17.04 11.45
CA ALA A 242 -10.14 16.18 12.03
C ALA A 242 -9.12 16.96 12.87
N GLU A 243 -8.99 18.26 12.64
CA GLU A 243 -8.10 19.17 13.37
C GLU A 243 -8.79 19.88 14.53
N LYS A 244 -10.13 19.99 14.50
CA LYS A 244 -10.94 20.60 15.57
C LYS A 244 -11.80 19.55 16.27
N LEU A 245 -11.40 19.17 17.48
CA LEU A 245 -12.17 18.27 18.35
C LEU A 245 -13.42 18.93 18.98
N THR A 246 -13.54 20.25 18.88
CA THR A 246 -14.67 21.03 19.42
C THR A 246 -15.62 21.43 18.32
N SER A 247 -16.80 20.85 18.31
CA SER A 247 -17.95 21.34 17.54
C SER A 247 -18.94 22.05 18.47
N ASP A 248 -19.65 23.02 17.92
CA ASP A 248 -20.72 23.69 18.69
C ASP A 248 -21.76 22.66 19.15
N THR A 249 -22.04 22.65 20.45
CA THR A 249 -23.03 21.73 21.03
C THR A 249 -24.42 22.12 20.55
N ILE A 250 -25.13 21.21 19.91
CA ILE A 250 -26.53 21.42 19.51
C ILE A 250 -27.41 20.94 20.65
N LEU A 251 -28.21 21.84 21.18
CA LEU A 251 -29.17 21.47 22.23
C LEU A 251 -30.39 20.84 21.61
N PHE A 252 -30.79 19.66 22.10
CA PHE A 252 -32.04 19.01 21.72
C PHE A 252 -33.07 19.14 22.80
N GLN A 253 -34.06 20.01 22.60
CA GLN A 253 -35.10 20.32 23.57
C GLN A 253 -36.52 19.99 23.13
N LYS A 254 -36.80 20.08 21.80
CA LYS A 254 -38.20 19.98 21.30
C LYS A 254 -38.36 18.92 20.20
N VAL A 255 -37.69 19.05 19.07
CA VAL A 255 -38.03 18.29 17.86
C VAL A 255 -36.87 18.10 16.90
N ILE A 256 -36.82 16.93 16.27
CA ILE A 256 -36.00 16.68 15.07
C ILE A 256 -36.95 16.77 13.87
N GLN A 257 -36.56 17.51 12.83
CA GLN A 257 -37.34 17.69 11.61
C GLN A 257 -36.54 17.30 10.37
N LEU A 258 -37.15 16.51 9.52
CA LEU A 258 -36.65 16.20 8.19
C LEU A 258 -37.53 16.94 7.19
N ASN A 259 -36.95 17.79 6.36
CA ASN A 259 -37.66 18.66 5.43
C ASN A 259 -37.32 18.30 3.99
N ASN A 260 -38.31 17.73 3.28
CA ASN A 260 -38.20 17.34 1.87
C ASN A 260 -36.90 16.59 1.53
N LEU A 261 -36.56 15.60 2.36
CA LEU A 261 -35.28 14.91 2.33
C LEU A 261 -35.24 13.88 1.20
N TRP A 262 -34.17 13.95 0.40
CA TRP A 262 -33.86 13.00 -0.65
C TRP A 262 -32.43 12.49 -0.46
N PHE A 263 -32.24 11.19 -0.72
CA PHE A 263 -30.92 10.60 -0.62
C PHE A 263 -30.67 9.52 -1.67
N ARG A 264 -29.44 9.48 -2.19
CA ARG A 264 -28.88 8.40 -3.01
C ARG A 264 -27.38 8.28 -2.73
N TYR A 265 -26.85 7.07 -2.78
CA TYR A 265 -25.43 6.81 -2.49
C TYR A 265 -24.48 7.37 -3.57
N GLN A 266 -24.90 7.37 -4.84
CA GLN A 266 -24.11 7.91 -5.96
C GLN A 266 -25.00 8.75 -6.88
N LYS A 267 -24.39 9.73 -7.55
CA LYS A 267 -25.14 10.66 -8.43
C LYS A 267 -25.98 9.97 -9.52
N ASN A 268 -25.55 8.78 -9.97
CA ASN A 268 -26.18 8.06 -11.08
C ASN A 268 -27.06 6.86 -10.63
N THR A 269 -27.29 6.68 -9.31
CA THR A 269 -28.15 5.61 -8.79
C THR A 269 -29.57 6.11 -8.53
N SER A 270 -30.50 5.16 -8.41
CA SER A 270 -31.89 5.44 -8.00
C SER A 270 -31.94 6.08 -6.62
N TRP A 271 -32.98 6.87 -6.38
CA TRP A 271 -33.23 7.45 -5.07
C TRP A 271 -33.57 6.35 -4.05
N VAL A 272 -32.82 6.30 -2.95
CA VAL A 272 -33.09 5.42 -1.81
C VAL A 272 -34.17 6.03 -0.92
N LEU A 273 -34.12 7.35 -0.72
CA LEU A 273 -35.12 8.12 -0.01
C LEU A 273 -35.61 9.25 -0.93
N SER A 274 -36.93 9.48 -0.95
CA SER A 274 -37.58 10.46 -1.81
C SER A 274 -38.62 11.25 -1.05
N LYS A 275 -38.46 12.57 -0.96
CA LYS A 275 -39.43 13.52 -0.39
C LYS A 275 -39.85 13.17 1.05
N ILE A 276 -38.93 12.73 1.90
CA ILE A 276 -39.26 12.38 3.29
C ILE A 276 -39.49 13.66 4.10
N ASN A 277 -40.64 13.75 4.72
CA ASN A 277 -40.97 14.77 5.70
C ASN A 277 -41.35 14.08 7.00
N LEU A 278 -40.65 14.37 8.10
CA LEU A 278 -40.85 13.69 9.38
C LEU A 278 -40.58 14.66 10.51
N LYS A 279 -41.42 14.63 11.55
CA LYS A 279 -41.19 15.33 12.80
C LYS A 279 -41.10 14.32 13.94
N ILE A 280 -40.06 14.40 14.73
CA ILE A 280 -39.77 13.50 15.86
C ILE A 280 -39.73 14.37 17.14
N PRO A 281 -40.80 14.45 17.90
CA PRO A 281 -40.82 15.18 19.17
C PRO A 281 -39.86 14.53 20.19
N LYS A 282 -39.26 15.35 21.04
CA LYS A 282 -38.45 14.86 22.18
C LYS A 282 -39.28 13.94 23.07
N GLY A 283 -38.69 12.84 23.54
CA GLY A 283 -39.35 11.85 24.39
C GLY A 283 -40.27 10.88 23.66
N SER A 284 -40.42 10.99 22.32
CA SER A 284 -41.20 10.05 21.53
C SER A 284 -40.45 8.75 21.24
N ILE A 285 -41.18 7.65 21.10
CA ILE A 285 -40.70 6.35 20.61
C ILE A 285 -41.24 6.16 19.21
N ILE A 286 -40.35 6.01 18.21
CA ILE A 286 -40.74 5.86 16.80
C ILE A 286 -40.23 4.54 16.24
N GLY A 287 -41.13 3.78 15.60
CA GLY A 287 -40.80 2.57 14.88
C GLY A 287 -40.81 2.80 13.36
N PHE A 288 -39.73 2.43 12.66
CA PHE A 288 -39.66 2.43 11.21
C PHE A 288 -39.99 1.03 10.67
N ILE A 289 -41.11 0.88 9.97
CA ILE A 289 -41.59 -0.39 9.42
C ILE A 289 -41.48 -0.34 7.89
N GLY A 290 -41.13 -1.45 7.27
CA GLY A 290 -41.02 -1.57 5.82
C GLY A 290 -40.24 -2.81 5.40
N THR A 291 -40.32 -3.18 4.12
CA THR A 291 -39.60 -4.32 3.53
C THR A 291 -38.09 -4.11 3.55
N THR A 292 -37.33 -5.19 3.40
CA THR A 292 -35.86 -5.10 3.24
C THR A 292 -35.53 -4.25 2.00
N GLY A 293 -34.59 -3.34 2.12
CA GLY A 293 -34.21 -2.41 1.03
C GLY A 293 -35.07 -1.13 0.94
N SER A 294 -36.08 -0.92 1.82
CA SER A 294 -36.92 0.30 1.79
C SER A 294 -36.21 1.57 2.31
N GLY A 295 -34.94 1.52 2.66
CA GLY A 295 -34.17 2.69 3.09
C GLY A 295 -34.22 2.99 4.59
N LYS A 296 -34.76 2.11 5.47
CA LYS A 296 -34.85 2.33 6.92
C LYS A 296 -33.49 2.63 7.57
N SER A 297 -32.50 1.79 7.32
CA SER A 297 -31.14 1.99 7.85
C SER A 297 -30.51 3.28 7.32
N THR A 298 -30.69 3.58 6.04
CA THR A 298 -30.23 4.82 5.43
C THR A 298 -30.85 6.05 6.06
N LEU A 299 -32.17 5.99 6.40
CA LEU A 299 -32.84 7.07 7.09
C LEU A 299 -32.28 7.28 8.51
N LEU A 300 -32.03 6.19 9.24
CA LEU A 300 -31.37 6.24 10.56
C LEU A 300 -29.96 6.81 10.46
N ASP A 301 -29.15 6.39 9.46
CA ASP A 301 -27.81 6.92 9.24
C ASP A 301 -27.81 8.43 8.98
N ILE A 302 -28.86 8.94 8.29
CA ILE A 302 -29.01 10.38 8.07
C ILE A 302 -29.46 11.07 9.37
N ILE A 303 -30.38 10.51 10.14
CA ILE A 303 -30.79 11.07 11.44
C ILE A 303 -29.60 11.13 12.41
N MET A 304 -28.71 10.12 12.38
CA MET A 304 -27.46 10.11 13.13
C MET A 304 -26.36 11.01 12.54
N ALA A 305 -26.66 11.74 11.45
CA ALA A 305 -25.70 12.56 10.73
C ALA A 305 -24.42 11.81 10.31
N LEU A 306 -24.51 10.50 10.06
CA LEU A 306 -23.46 9.70 9.42
C LEU A 306 -23.48 9.89 7.90
N LEU A 307 -24.68 10.07 7.32
CA LEU A 307 -24.90 10.39 5.90
C LEU A 307 -25.55 11.76 5.77
N HIS A 308 -25.12 12.53 4.79
CA HIS A 308 -25.72 13.84 4.48
C HIS A 308 -26.78 13.69 3.39
N PRO A 309 -27.96 14.35 3.51
CA PRO A 309 -29.00 14.32 2.49
C PRO A 309 -28.46 14.86 1.15
N SER A 310 -28.90 14.25 0.04
CA SER A 310 -28.58 14.74 -1.32
C SER A 310 -29.38 16.01 -1.66
N LYS A 311 -30.61 16.15 -1.08
CA LYS A 311 -31.47 17.34 -1.14
C LYS A 311 -32.32 17.39 0.13
N GLY A 312 -32.81 18.60 0.48
CA GLY A 312 -33.54 18.82 1.71
C GLY A 312 -32.63 19.00 2.89
N SER A 313 -33.17 19.05 4.10
CA SER A 313 -32.43 19.30 5.34
C SER A 313 -32.89 18.38 6.47
N ILE A 314 -32.00 18.23 7.46
CA ILE A 314 -32.32 17.74 8.79
C ILE A 314 -32.05 18.87 9.78
N GLU A 315 -33.01 19.12 10.66
CA GLU A 315 -32.95 20.21 11.63
C GLU A 315 -33.23 19.65 13.04
N VAL A 316 -32.54 20.19 14.04
CA VAL A 316 -32.79 19.94 15.46
C VAL A 316 -33.12 21.26 16.11
N ASP A 317 -34.35 21.42 16.61
CA ASP A 317 -34.89 22.65 17.19
C ASP A 317 -34.67 23.89 16.30
N GLY A 318 -34.80 23.73 14.96
CA GLY A 318 -34.62 24.80 13.98
C GLY A 318 -33.16 25.06 13.57
N VAL A 319 -32.21 24.32 14.10
CA VAL A 319 -30.80 24.39 13.68
C VAL A 319 -30.52 23.30 12.66
N GLU A 320 -30.15 23.67 11.44
CA GLU A 320 -29.79 22.74 10.39
C GLU A 320 -28.48 21.99 10.72
N ILE A 321 -28.50 20.66 10.61
CA ILE A 321 -27.33 19.82 10.77
C ILE A 321 -26.50 19.84 9.49
N ASN A 322 -25.25 20.26 9.58
CA ASN A 322 -24.33 20.39 8.47
C ASN A 322 -22.91 19.93 8.83
N ALA A 323 -21.96 20.06 7.88
CA ALA A 323 -20.59 19.60 8.05
C ALA A 323 -19.81 20.28 9.20
N ASN A 324 -20.29 21.40 9.75
CA ASN A 324 -19.59 22.13 10.82
C ASN A 324 -20.11 21.77 12.22
N ASN A 325 -21.36 21.32 12.35
CA ASN A 325 -22.02 21.10 13.64
C ASN A 325 -22.49 19.66 13.91
N TYR A 326 -22.39 18.73 12.92
CA TYR A 326 -22.90 17.36 13.07
C TYR A 326 -22.27 16.59 14.25
N ARG A 327 -21.01 16.89 14.62
CA ARG A 327 -20.37 16.28 15.80
C ARG A 327 -21.05 16.69 17.10
N GLY A 328 -21.50 17.95 17.20
CA GLY A 328 -22.30 18.42 18.33
C GLY A 328 -23.65 17.71 18.45
N TRP A 329 -24.26 17.36 17.30
CA TRP A 329 -25.45 16.53 17.27
C TRP A 329 -25.15 15.08 17.67
N GLN A 330 -24.09 14.48 17.11
CA GLN A 330 -23.71 13.09 17.40
C GLN A 330 -23.39 12.84 18.89
N SER A 331 -22.98 13.85 19.65
CA SER A 331 -22.75 13.73 21.10
C SER A 331 -24.01 13.40 21.90
N HIS A 332 -25.21 13.61 21.33
CA HIS A 332 -26.50 13.27 21.94
C HIS A 332 -27.02 11.89 21.53
N ILE A 333 -26.32 11.16 20.65
CA ILE A 333 -26.80 9.90 20.08
C ILE A 333 -26.14 8.72 20.77
N ALA A 334 -26.95 7.78 21.23
CA ALA A 334 -26.53 6.43 21.61
C ALA A 334 -27.06 5.44 20.57
N HIS A 335 -26.18 4.65 19.99
CA HIS A 335 -26.52 3.65 18.98
C HIS A 335 -26.31 2.23 19.51
N ILE A 336 -27.32 1.39 19.36
CA ILE A 336 -27.24 -0.04 19.68
C ILE A 336 -27.22 -0.81 18.35
N PRO A 337 -26.07 -1.35 17.93
CA PRO A 337 -25.97 -2.07 16.67
C PRO A 337 -26.63 -3.45 16.75
N GLN A 338 -27.08 -3.99 15.59
CA GLN A 338 -27.61 -5.35 15.50
C GLN A 338 -26.52 -6.42 15.75
N THR A 339 -25.29 -6.14 15.36
CA THR A 339 -24.12 -6.98 15.60
C THR A 339 -23.19 -6.26 16.56
N ILE A 340 -22.97 -6.87 17.74
CA ILE A 340 -22.07 -6.31 18.74
C ILE A 340 -20.63 -6.75 18.40
N TYR A 341 -19.76 -5.80 18.15
CA TYR A 341 -18.31 -6.02 18.14
C TYR A 341 -17.83 -5.94 19.60
N LEU A 342 -17.47 -7.08 20.16
CA LEU A 342 -16.76 -7.14 21.44
C LEU A 342 -15.26 -7.05 21.13
N SER A 343 -14.61 -5.96 21.55
CA SER A 343 -13.15 -5.78 21.50
C SER A 343 -12.51 -6.36 22.76
#